data_3f667dff4885d212768f2f194a1b7a86
#
_entry.id   3f667dff4885d212768f2f194a1b7a86
#
_cell.length_a   1.000
_cell.length_b   1.000
_cell.length_c   1.000
_cell.angle_alpha   90.00
_cell.angle_beta   90.00
_cell.angle_gamma   90.00
#
_symmetry.space_group_name_H-M   'P 1'
#
loop_
_entity.id
_entity.type
_entity.pdbx_description
1 polymer ?
#
loop_
_entity_poly.entity_id
_entity_poly.type
_entity_poly.pdbx_seq_one_letter_code
_entity_poly.pdbx_strand_id
1 'polypeptide(L)'
;MYKNAVRSFLILSIIAVPFVFLRSMFTTKTIAQDESVMPKTSIYDYSAKLIDGKEISLKDYKGKKILFVNVASKCGYTPQYKGLQTLHEELGKKVTILGFPANNFGGQEPGTDKEIEGFCSLHYGVGFPMFSK
;
A
#
# COMPACT_ATOMS: atom_id res chain seq x y z
N MET A 1 -69.56 -40.16 -10.16
CA MET A 1 -68.70 -41.02 -9.32
C MET A 1 -67.74 -40.20 -8.53
N TYR A 2 -68.00 -40.13 -7.34
CA TYR A 2 -67.50 -39.44 -6.17
C TYR A 2 -66.21 -40.12 -5.66
N LYS A 3 -65.24 -39.36 -5.25
CA LYS A 3 -64.12 -39.63 -4.35
C LYS A 3 -62.85 -38.98 -4.90
N ASN A 4 -62.29 -37.93 -4.41
CA ASN A 4 -61.51 -37.70 -3.20
C ASN A 4 -61.18 -36.20 -3.09
N ALA A 5 -61.99 -35.49 -2.38
CA ALA A 5 -61.58 -34.27 -1.73
C ALA A 5 -61.22 -34.68 -0.30
N VAL A 6 -60.10 -34.22 0.18
CA VAL A 6 -59.56 -34.21 1.55
C VAL A 6 -58.13 -34.75 1.53
N ARG A 7 -57.18 -33.87 1.39
CA ARG A 7 -55.84 -33.94 2.02
C ARG A 7 -54.93 -32.92 1.37
N SER A 8 -55.01 -31.69 1.79
CA SER A 8 -53.94 -30.70 1.63
C SER A 8 -54.25 -29.44 2.40
N PHE A 9 -54.40 -29.58 3.68
CA PHE A 9 -54.30 -28.47 4.61
C PHE A 9 -53.54 -28.99 5.83
N LEU A 10 -52.25 -28.83 5.86
CA LEU A 10 -51.39 -28.87 7.05
C LEU A 10 -49.92 -29.09 6.63
N ILE A 11 -49.31 -28.16 5.97
CA ILE A 11 -47.84 -27.94 6.04
C ILE A 11 -47.59 -26.52 5.52
N LEU A 12 -47.97 -25.52 6.25
CA LEU A 12 -47.52 -24.14 5.99
C LEU A 12 -47.47 -23.34 7.31
N SER A 13 -46.64 -23.80 8.23
CA SER A 13 -46.48 -23.05 9.46
C SER A 13 -45.16 -23.29 10.24
N ILE A 14 -44.08 -23.69 9.64
CA ILE A 14 -42.81 -23.90 10.37
C ILE A 14 -41.59 -23.42 9.58
N ILE A 15 -41.63 -22.31 8.84
CA ILE A 15 -40.39 -21.75 8.24
C ILE A 15 -40.34 -20.22 8.34
N ALA A 16 -40.94 -19.62 9.36
CA ALA A 16 -40.91 -18.16 9.48
C ALA A 16 -40.14 -17.62 10.71
N VAL A 17 -39.42 -18.44 11.47
CA VAL A 17 -38.79 -17.96 12.73
C VAL A 17 -37.25 -17.94 12.76
N PRO A 18 -36.46 -18.56 11.87
CA PRO A 18 -35.00 -18.43 12.00
C PRO A 18 -34.37 -17.26 11.24
N PHE A 19 -35.11 -16.52 10.39
CA PHE A 19 -34.45 -15.50 9.57
C PHE A 19 -34.18 -14.16 10.29
N VAL A 20 -34.83 -13.90 11.40
CA VAL A 20 -34.60 -12.69 12.20
C VAL A 20 -33.44 -12.85 13.18
N PHE A 21 -33.12 -14.08 13.59
CA PHE A 21 -32.02 -14.32 14.55
C PHE A 21 -30.64 -14.39 13.94
N LEU A 22 -30.53 -14.62 12.62
CA LEU A 22 -29.23 -14.71 11.95
C LEU A 22 -28.66 -13.35 11.54
N ARG A 23 -29.46 -12.29 11.61
CA ARG A 23 -28.99 -10.92 11.29
C ARG A 23 -28.25 -10.23 12.44
N SER A 24 -28.30 -10.80 13.64
CA SER A 24 -27.67 -10.21 14.83
C SER A 24 -26.22 -10.64 15.07
N MET A 25 -25.70 -11.62 14.33
CA MET A 25 -24.32 -12.11 14.52
C MET A 25 -23.30 -11.57 13.56
N PHE A 26 -23.71 -10.83 12.54
CA PHE A 26 -22.79 -10.11 11.65
C PHE A 26 -22.87 -8.60 11.88
N THR A 27 -22.70 -8.18 13.13
CA THR A 27 -22.27 -6.82 13.39
C THR A 27 -20.79 -6.77 13.07
N THR A 28 -20.46 -6.53 11.80
CA THR A 28 -19.14 -6.04 11.42
C THR A 28 -18.93 -4.78 12.24
N LYS A 29 -18.11 -4.88 13.27
CA LYS A 29 -17.59 -3.73 14.00
C LYS A 29 -16.77 -2.96 12.96
N THR A 30 -17.42 -2.01 12.29
CA THR A 30 -16.71 -1.02 11.49
C THR A 30 -15.75 -0.38 12.47
N ILE A 31 -14.45 -0.66 12.31
CA ILE A 31 -13.42 0.07 13.03
C ILE A 31 -13.60 1.49 12.50
N ALA A 32 -14.28 2.33 13.26
CA ALA A 32 -14.28 3.76 13.03
C ALA A 32 -12.80 4.14 13.10
N GLN A 33 -12.22 4.47 11.94
CA GLN A 33 -10.90 5.08 11.91
C GLN A 33 -11.04 6.34 12.73
N ASP A 34 -10.34 6.38 13.84
CA ASP A 34 -10.23 7.57 14.67
C ASP A 34 -9.54 8.65 13.83
N GLU A 35 -10.34 9.55 13.30
CA GLU A 35 -9.90 10.67 12.46
C GLU A 35 -8.97 11.64 13.23
N SER A 36 -8.88 11.46 14.56
CA SER A 36 -8.01 12.26 15.44
C SER A 36 -6.53 11.87 15.35
N VAL A 37 -6.18 10.73 14.75
CA VAL A 37 -4.81 10.21 14.62
C VAL A 37 -4.13 10.65 13.30
N MET A 38 -4.88 11.26 12.37
CA MET A 38 -4.28 11.77 11.14
C MET A 38 -3.42 13.00 11.45
N PRO A 39 -2.12 12.97 11.12
CA PRO A 39 -1.28 14.14 11.29
C PRO A 39 -1.87 15.31 10.49
N LYS A 40 -2.06 16.45 11.14
CA LYS A 40 -2.59 17.68 10.51
C LYS A 40 -1.66 18.26 9.44
N THR A 41 -0.48 17.67 9.25
CA THR A 41 0.57 18.12 8.32
C THR A 41 0.51 17.29 7.04
N SER A 42 0.53 17.98 5.92
CA SER A 42 0.65 17.36 4.61
C SER A 42 2.07 16.85 4.37
N ILE A 43 2.24 15.76 3.61
CA ILE A 43 3.57 15.32 3.14
C ILE A 43 4.31 16.43 2.38
N TYR A 44 3.57 17.35 1.77
CA TYR A 44 4.12 18.49 1.04
C TYR A 44 4.73 19.59 1.93
N ASP A 45 4.57 19.49 3.25
CA ASP A 45 5.17 20.42 4.21
C ASP A 45 6.59 20.01 4.62
N TYR A 46 7.06 18.86 4.11
CA TYR A 46 8.39 18.34 4.40
C TYR A 46 9.36 18.58 3.26
N SER A 47 10.63 18.69 3.63
CA SER A 47 11.79 18.62 2.74
C SER A 47 12.57 17.34 3.05
N ALA A 48 13.31 16.84 2.09
CA ALA A 48 14.17 15.69 2.26
C ALA A 48 15.42 15.82 1.37
N LYS A 49 16.49 15.15 1.76
CA LYS A 49 17.76 15.17 1.07
C LYS A 49 17.81 14.01 0.07
N LEU A 50 18.15 14.30 -1.18
CA LEU A 50 18.45 13.28 -2.18
C LEU A 50 19.78 12.59 -1.84
N ILE A 51 19.99 11.44 -2.44
CA ILE A 51 21.18 10.61 -2.22
C ILE A 51 22.46 11.31 -2.69
N ASP A 52 22.37 12.23 -3.65
CA ASP A 52 23.48 13.11 -4.12
C ASP A 52 23.76 14.30 -3.18
N GLY A 53 22.98 14.43 -2.10
CA GLY A 53 23.11 15.47 -1.09
C GLY A 53 22.28 16.73 -1.34
N LYS A 54 21.57 16.85 -2.45
CA LYS A 54 20.69 17.98 -2.75
C LYS A 54 19.43 17.92 -1.91
N GLU A 55 19.08 19.03 -1.26
CA GLU A 55 17.80 19.15 -0.55
C GLU A 55 16.68 19.52 -1.53
N ILE A 56 15.55 18.87 -1.43
CA ILE A 56 14.34 19.14 -2.20
C ILE A 56 13.13 19.25 -1.30
N SER A 57 12.13 20.01 -1.74
CA SER A 57 10.82 20.07 -1.11
C SER A 57 9.89 19.03 -1.70
N LEU A 58 9.15 18.30 -0.87
CA LEU A 58 8.12 17.40 -1.35
C LEU A 58 6.94 18.13 -2.02
N LYS A 59 6.89 19.48 -1.91
CA LYS A 59 5.96 20.32 -2.72
C LYS A 59 6.16 20.15 -4.22
N ASP A 60 7.36 19.82 -4.67
CA ASP A 60 7.70 19.63 -6.08
C ASP A 60 6.96 18.45 -6.70
N TYR A 61 6.41 17.59 -5.86
CA TYR A 61 5.60 16.43 -6.26
C TYR A 61 4.09 16.67 -6.10
N LYS A 62 3.65 17.87 -5.73
CA LYS A 62 2.22 18.18 -5.55
C LYS A 62 1.45 17.92 -6.85
N GLY A 63 0.31 17.25 -6.73
CA GLY A 63 -0.53 16.88 -7.88
C GLY A 63 -0.09 15.62 -8.63
N LYS A 64 1.05 15.02 -8.25
CA LYS A 64 1.52 13.75 -8.81
C LYS A 64 1.06 12.57 -7.95
N LYS A 65 0.90 11.40 -8.55
CA LYS A 65 0.79 10.14 -7.82
C LYS A 65 2.18 9.74 -7.38
N ILE A 66 2.40 9.50 -6.09
CA ILE A 66 3.71 9.20 -5.53
C ILE A 66 3.68 7.79 -4.95
N LEU A 67 4.70 7.00 -5.29
CA LEU A 67 4.98 5.71 -4.68
C LEU A 67 6.24 5.86 -3.82
N PHE A 68 6.07 5.89 -2.50
CA PHE A 68 7.17 5.84 -1.54
C PHE A 68 7.60 4.40 -1.32
N VAL A 69 8.87 4.11 -1.48
CA VAL A 69 9.41 2.75 -1.32
C VAL A 69 10.60 2.76 -0.38
N ASN A 70 10.52 2.03 0.74
CA ASN A 70 11.71 1.69 1.51
C ASN A 70 12.55 0.68 0.72
N VAL A 71 13.82 0.94 0.58
CA VAL A 71 14.74 0.13 -0.23
C VAL A 71 15.99 -0.24 0.57
N ALA A 72 16.65 -1.32 0.15
CA ALA A 72 17.91 -1.77 0.74
C ALA A 72 18.73 -2.60 -0.24
N SER A 73 20.07 -2.50 -0.14
CA SER A 73 21.02 -3.20 -1.02
C SER A 73 21.27 -4.65 -0.62
N LYS A 74 21.01 -5.05 0.64
CA LYS A 74 21.29 -6.40 1.19
C LYS A 74 20.02 -7.08 1.70
N CYS A 75 18.94 -7.01 0.94
CA CYS A 75 17.64 -7.58 1.27
C CYS A 75 17.28 -8.71 0.29
N GLY A 76 16.53 -9.69 0.74
CA GLY A 76 15.97 -10.72 -0.15
C GLY A 76 15.07 -10.13 -1.25
N TYR A 77 14.53 -8.95 -1.02
CA TYR A 77 13.68 -8.22 -1.98
C TYR A 77 14.45 -7.21 -2.85
N THR A 78 15.78 -7.08 -2.69
CA THR A 78 16.61 -6.17 -3.51
C THR A 78 16.40 -6.36 -5.03
N PRO A 79 16.16 -7.57 -5.57
CA PRO A 79 15.87 -7.74 -6.99
C PRO A 79 14.63 -6.98 -7.51
N GLN A 80 13.74 -6.52 -6.61
CA GLN A 80 12.57 -5.71 -6.99
C GLN A 80 12.95 -4.34 -7.57
N TYR A 81 14.18 -3.85 -7.35
CA TYR A 81 14.67 -2.64 -8.01
C TYR A 81 14.49 -2.70 -9.53
N LYS A 82 14.66 -3.87 -10.13
CA LYS A 82 14.45 -4.05 -11.59
C LYS A 82 12.99 -3.74 -11.97
N GLY A 83 12.02 -4.26 -11.21
CA GLY A 83 10.60 -3.99 -11.46
C GLY A 83 10.23 -2.53 -11.22
N LEU A 84 10.81 -1.89 -10.18
CA LEU A 84 10.61 -0.48 -9.91
C LEU A 84 11.18 0.39 -11.04
N GLN A 85 12.35 0.04 -11.57
CA GLN A 85 12.96 0.75 -12.71
C GLN A 85 12.10 0.61 -13.97
N THR A 86 11.63 -0.59 -14.29
CA THR A 86 10.68 -0.79 -15.40
C THR A 86 9.43 0.06 -15.23
N LEU A 87 8.85 0.07 -14.02
CA LEU A 87 7.69 0.90 -13.71
C LEU A 87 7.97 2.40 -13.89
N HIS A 88 9.15 2.85 -13.49
CA HIS A 88 9.60 4.23 -13.69
C HIS A 88 9.70 4.60 -15.17
N GLU A 89 10.27 3.73 -15.99
CA GLU A 89 10.42 3.94 -17.42
C GLU A 89 9.06 3.98 -18.14
N GLU A 90 8.18 3.05 -17.83
CA GLU A 90 6.89 2.93 -18.50
C GLU A 90 5.84 3.95 -18.00
N LEU A 91 5.81 4.23 -16.71
CA LEU A 91 4.75 5.01 -16.08
C LEU A 91 5.25 6.26 -15.34
N GLY A 92 6.52 6.64 -15.45
CA GLY A 92 7.11 7.79 -14.73
C GLY A 92 6.41 9.13 -14.97
N LYS A 93 5.68 9.27 -16.09
CA LYS A 93 4.80 10.43 -16.33
C LYS A 93 3.50 10.40 -15.53
N LYS A 94 3.08 9.22 -15.06
CA LYS A 94 1.82 9.01 -14.33
C LYS A 94 2.03 8.77 -12.83
N VAL A 95 3.14 8.14 -12.47
CA VAL A 95 3.50 7.77 -11.10
C VAL A 95 4.96 8.11 -10.86
N THR A 96 5.24 8.88 -9.84
CA THR A 96 6.61 9.18 -9.41
C THR A 96 7.01 8.21 -8.31
N ILE A 97 8.11 7.48 -8.53
CA ILE A 97 8.69 6.60 -7.51
C ILE A 97 9.72 7.39 -6.73
N LEU A 98 9.70 7.28 -5.40
CA LEU A 98 10.66 7.87 -4.49
C LEU A 98 11.25 6.76 -3.61
N GLY A 99 12.53 6.47 -3.77
CA GLY A 99 13.24 5.42 -3.04
C GLY A 99 13.90 5.97 -1.78
N PHE A 100 13.60 5.36 -0.63
CA PHE A 100 14.15 5.74 0.67
C PHE A 100 14.99 4.58 1.24
N PRO A 101 16.32 4.64 1.11
CA PRO A 101 17.19 3.66 1.75
C PRO A 101 17.04 3.70 3.26
N ALA A 102 16.95 2.54 3.91
CA ALA A 102 16.79 2.50 5.36
C ALA A 102 17.51 1.28 5.97
N ASN A 103 18.41 1.56 6.91
CA ASN A 103 19.15 0.51 7.65
C ASN A 103 18.41 -0.01 8.90
N ASN A 104 17.30 0.63 9.26
CA ASN A 104 16.55 0.34 10.50
C ASN A 104 15.80 -1.01 10.44
N PHE A 105 15.68 -1.57 9.25
CA PHE A 105 15.00 -2.85 9.01
C PHE A 105 16.03 -3.98 8.86
N GLY A 106 16.54 -4.47 9.99
CA GLY A 106 17.45 -5.61 10.03
C GLY A 106 18.88 -5.35 9.54
N GLY A 107 19.33 -4.08 9.46
CA GLY A 107 20.67 -3.74 9.05
C GLY A 107 20.99 -4.02 7.58
N GLN A 108 19.96 -4.00 6.73
CA GLN A 108 20.06 -4.40 5.32
C GLN A 108 20.55 -3.29 4.38
N GLU A 109 20.80 -2.09 4.90
CA GLU A 109 21.37 -0.96 4.14
C GLU A 109 22.55 -0.31 4.89
N PRO A 110 23.68 -1.04 5.09
CA PRO A 110 24.80 -0.54 5.89
C PRO A 110 25.66 0.49 5.16
N GLY A 111 25.57 0.58 3.84
CA GLY A 111 26.38 1.45 3.00
C GLY A 111 26.18 2.95 3.26
N THR A 112 27.13 3.77 2.82
CA THR A 112 27.00 5.21 2.71
C THR A 112 26.10 5.57 1.53
N ASP A 113 25.57 6.78 1.48
CA ASP A 113 24.75 7.26 0.35
C ASP A 113 25.47 7.04 -1.00
N LYS A 114 26.77 7.33 -1.08
CA LYS A 114 27.59 7.12 -2.30
C LYS A 114 27.68 5.65 -2.70
N GLU A 115 27.82 4.74 -1.74
CA GLU A 115 27.86 3.30 -2.01
C GLU A 115 26.51 2.78 -2.46
N ILE A 116 25.42 3.27 -1.85
CA ILE A 116 24.05 2.92 -2.23
C ILE A 116 23.73 3.43 -3.65
N GLU A 117 24.06 4.68 -3.94
CA GLU A 117 23.89 5.27 -5.28
C GLU A 117 24.62 4.46 -6.33
N GLY A 118 25.89 4.15 -6.07
CA GLY A 118 26.72 3.32 -6.99
C GLY A 118 26.11 1.93 -7.18
N PHE A 119 25.69 1.27 -6.11
CA PHE A 119 25.05 -0.03 -6.19
C PHE A 119 23.77 0.00 -7.04
N CYS A 120 22.88 0.94 -6.76
CA CYS A 120 21.59 1.07 -7.46
C CYS A 120 21.79 1.37 -8.96
N SER A 121 22.70 2.27 -9.28
CA SER A 121 23.02 2.64 -10.67
C SER A 121 23.66 1.48 -11.43
N LEU A 122 24.69 0.85 -10.86
CA LEU A 122 25.46 -0.18 -11.57
C LEU A 122 24.71 -1.50 -11.74
N HIS A 123 23.94 -1.92 -10.74
CA HIS A 123 23.29 -3.23 -10.75
C HIS A 123 21.87 -3.21 -11.31
N TYR A 124 21.18 -2.08 -11.20
CA TYR A 124 19.76 -1.99 -11.56
C TYR A 124 19.42 -0.82 -12.50
N GLY A 125 20.39 0.05 -12.81
CA GLY A 125 20.14 1.21 -13.66
C GLY A 125 19.11 2.18 -13.10
N VAL A 126 19.01 2.29 -11.76
CA VAL A 126 17.98 3.10 -11.09
C VAL A 126 18.04 4.55 -11.55
N GLY A 127 16.95 5.02 -12.18
CA GLY A 127 16.78 6.37 -12.67
C GLY A 127 15.70 7.19 -11.93
N PHE A 128 14.98 6.58 -11.00
CA PHE A 128 14.04 7.32 -10.15
C PHE A 128 14.76 7.97 -8.95
N PRO A 129 14.19 9.06 -8.38
CA PRO A 129 14.77 9.75 -7.24
C PRO A 129 15.03 8.84 -6.04
N MET A 130 16.29 8.82 -5.61
CA MET A 130 16.72 8.16 -4.38
C MET A 130 17.05 9.20 -3.32
N PHE A 131 16.65 8.93 -2.09
CA PHE A 131 16.88 9.81 -0.95
C PHE A 131 18.07 9.35 -0.11
N SER A 132 18.63 10.27 0.66
CA SER A 132 19.67 9.99 1.65
C SER A 132 19.10 9.09 2.75
N LYS A 133 19.92 8.18 3.24
CA LYS A 133 19.60 7.26 4.32
C LYS A 133 19.49 7.96 5.67
#